data_094edd52ff306adf2defe0eb8284dcc9
#
_entry.id   094edd52ff306adf2defe0eb8284dcc9
#
_cell.length_a   1.000
_cell.length_b   1.000
_cell.length_c   1.000
_cell.angle_alpha   90.00
_cell.angle_beta   90.00
_cell.angle_gamma   90.00
#
_symmetry.space_group_name_H-M   'P 1'
#
loop_
_entity.id
_entity.type
_entity.pdbx_description
1 polymer ?
#
loop_
_entity_poly.entity_id
_entity_poly.type
_entity_poly.pdbx_seq_one_letter_code
_entity_poly.pdbx_strand_id
1 'polypeptide(L)'
;MVGRKSFGGSGGLFGAPLSRRSALKRMGAGGLGALAASTGLSGVARAADAPTTIVSWASAGQRWEFPEKGVLPLFKKKFPNIDVQIFAEPIGDMLAKTAVAMASKSDRYDVIFDDYNYSPQFIAEGALENLEPYLDKDPEFKKDILADIPENVLDLYRDKPAAQGGKLYGLPPDSNCQMQYYRADVFEKAGLKPAETWEDVIENAKELSKGGVKVTGTTMRRGFWAGAAFITLLRCHGGDWFDKMEPGGWKVQLDTDEGHKAMDVLMRLVPYMEPTALNASDDEANTAMLNGTWTYAPFEWGGSTMNDPQYTKFADVWKVAVVAKGANDKGHHAPHMGGLGLIMPVYSHNKDAAWEWIKFCTSGDKQDPAIGKAWVENAGQPARISLLKKYTSIRPYFAGMMESLPVAMRFLPIPESNALYEIVGTEIAAVVIGQTQPDQALKNMQKQATRLMTKGGYYKS
;
A
#
# COMPACT_ATOMS: atom_id res chain seq x y z
N MET A 1 -14.52 19.05 57.11
CA MET A 1 -15.47 20.20 57.09
C MET A 1 -15.33 20.90 55.75
N VAL A 2 -16.46 21.16 55.14
CA VAL A 2 -16.71 22.07 54.02
C VAL A 2 -16.17 21.62 52.64
N GLY A 3 -16.90 21.43 51.56
CA GLY A 3 -18.34 21.53 51.28
C GLY A 3 -18.50 21.20 49.79
N ARG A 4 -19.40 20.25 49.53
CA ARG A 4 -19.88 19.95 48.14
C ARG A 4 -20.68 21.15 47.64
N LYS A 5 -20.40 21.58 46.39
CA LYS A 5 -21.39 22.31 45.59
C LYS A 5 -21.71 21.55 44.30
N SER A 6 -22.93 21.07 44.25
CA SER A 6 -23.64 20.55 43.09
C SER A 6 -24.03 21.74 42.21
N PHE A 7 -23.85 21.60 40.88
CA PHE A 7 -24.60 22.37 39.89
C PHE A 7 -25.43 21.42 39.04
N GLY A 8 -26.69 21.66 39.05
CA GLY A 8 -27.73 20.93 38.37
C GLY A 8 -27.89 21.34 36.92
N GLY A 9 -28.47 20.48 36.22
CA GLY A 9 -29.00 20.22 34.94
C GLY A 9 -29.48 21.36 34.04
N SER A 10 -29.36 21.03 32.77
CA SER A 10 -30.32 21.33 31.68
C SER A 10 -30.07 20.32 30.58
N GLY A 11 -30.90 19.49 30.32
CA GLY A 11 -31.99 19.18 29.47
C GLY A 11 -31.65 19.38 28.00
N GLY A 12 -31.23 18.34 27.25
CA GLY A 12 -30.98 18.42 25.82
C GLY A 12 -31.58 17.22 25.09
N LEU A 13 -32.47 17.48 24.23
CA LEU A 13 -33.28 16.64 23.36
C LEU A 13 -32.43 15.57 22.59
N PHE A 14 -32.67 14.33 22.91
CA PHE A 14 -32.37 13.22 22.00
C PHE A 14 -33.58 12.96 21.11
N GLY A 15 -33.47 13.34 19.83
CA GLY A 15 -34.42 12.96 18.79
C GLY A 15 -34.32 11.46 18.50
N ALA A 16 -35.44 10.76 18.59
CA ALA A 16 -35.55 9.35 18.27
C ALA A 16 -35.28 9.07 16.77
N PRO A 17 -34.74 7.88 16.39
CA PRO A 17 -34.49 7.53 15.00
C PRO A 17 -35.80 7.35 14.23
N LEU A 18 -35.95 8.08 13.13
CA LEU A 18 -37.08 7.94 12.20
C LEU A 18 -37.07 6.57 11.54
N SER A 19 -38.13 5.81 11.66
CA SER A 19 -38.31 4.52 11.03
C SER A 19 -38.47 4.65 9.51
N ARG A 20 -37.92 3.65 8.75
CA ARG A 20 -37.99 3.57 7.28
C ARG A 20 -39.41 3.68 6.67
N ARG A 21 -40.47 3.61 7.43
CA ARG A 21 -41.86 3.72 6.96
C ARG A 21 -42.38 5.15 6.79
N SER A 22 -41.74 6.14 7.35
CA SER A 22 -42.18 7.56 7.26
C SER A 22 -41.64 8.32 6.05
N ALA A 23 -40.59 7.80 5.37
CA ALA A 23 -40.04 8.44 4.17
C ALA A 23 -40.85 8.13 2.88
N LEU A 24 -41.64 7.06 2.85
CA LEU A 24 -42.37 6.61 1.66
C LEU A 24 -43.79 7.21 1.52
N LYS A 25 -44.25 8.03 2.48
CA LYS A 25 -45.59 8.62 2.44
C LYS A 25 -45.69 10.07 1.96
N ARG A 26 -44.58 10.68 1.50
CA ARG A 26 -44.59 12.07 1.01
C ARG A 26 -44.36 12.26 -0.49
N MET A 27 -44.35 11.16 -1.28
CA MET A 27 -44.32 11.24 -2.75
C MET A 27 -45.58 10.59 -3.34
N GLY A 28 -46.70 11.27 -3.21
CA GLY A 28 -47.92 10.79 -3.85
C GLY A 28 -49.08 11.75 -3.56
N ALA A 29 -49.20 12.85 -4.30
CA ALA A 29 -50.49 13.45 -4.65
C ALA A 29 -50.26 14.80 -5.40
N GLY A 30 -50.76 14.84 -6.61
CA GLY A 30 -50.97 16.07 -7.40
C GLY A 30 -50.37 15.94 -8.81
N GLY A 31 -51.11 15.84 -9.86
CA GLY A 31 -52.40 16.12 -10.31
C GLY A 31 -52.50 15.83 -11.81
N LEU A 32 -53.54 15.15 -12.20
CA LEU A 32 -53.97 14.98 -13.60
C LEU A 32 -54.45 16.32 -14.17
N GLY A 33 -54.07 16.65 -15.39
CA GLY A 33 -54.72 17.75 -16.09
C GLY A 33 -54.12 18.07 -17.45
N ALA A 34 -54.88 17.75 -18.48
CA ALA A 34 -55.03 18.35 -19.81
C ALA A 34 -54.12 17.92 -20.97
N LEU A 35 -54.74 17.10 -21.84
CA LEU A 35 -54.41 16.93 -23.25
C LEU A 35 -54.48 18.31 -24.00
N ALA A 36 -53.45 18.64 -24.74
CA ALA A 36 -53.58 19.48 -25.94
C ALA A 36 -52.65 18.89 -27.00
N ALA A 37 -53.25 18.40 -28.04
CA ALA A 37 -52.60 17.98 -29.29
C ALA A 37 -52.07 19.19 -30.02
N SER A 38 -50.80 19.26 -30.35
CA SER A 38 -50.22 20.08 -31.39
C SER A 38 -49.14 19.30 -32.13
N THR A 39 -49.40 19.05 -33.36
CA THR A 39 -48.58 18.39 -34.38
C THR A 39 -47.31 19.20 -34.66
N GLY A 40 -46.20 18.50 -34.74
CA GLY A 40 -45.09 18.92 -35.57
C GLY A 40 -43.77 19.15 -34.86
N LEU A 41 -42.76 18.39 -35.31
CA LEU A 41 -41.32 18.47 -35.03
C LEU A 41 -40.85 17.69 -33.77
N SER A 42 -40.73 16.40 -33.96
CA SER A 42 -39.93 15.52 -33.11
C SER A 42 -38.45 15.79 -33.27
N GLY A 43 -37.98 16.86 -32.68
CA GLY A 43 -36.64 16.93 -32.17
C GLY A 43 -36.62 16.10 -30.87
N VAL A 44 -36.18 14.86 -30.93
CA VAL A 44 -35.85 14.09 -29.73
C VAL A 44 -34.69 14.85 -29.07
N ALA A 45 -35.03 15.77 -28.16
CA ALA A 45 -34.08 16.21 -27.18
C ALA A 45 -33.74 14.94 -26.39
N ARG A 46 -32.61 14.32 -26.70
CA ARG A 46 -31.97 13.32 -25.87
C ARG A 46 -31.84 14.03 -24.49
N ALA A 47 -32.58 13.58 -23.48
CA ALA A 47 -32.32 13.96 -22.12
C ALA A 47 -30.82 13.75 -21.95
N ALA A 48 -30.11 14.81 -21.57
CA ALA A 48 -28.70 14.67 -21.20
C ALA A 48 -28.67 13.59 -20.14
N ASP A 49 -28.05 12.45 -20.46
CA ASP A 49 -27.98 11.32 -19.54
C ASP A 49 -27.43 11.85 -18.22
N ALA A 50 -28.12 11.54 -17.11
CA ALA A 50 -27.65 11.92 -15.78
C ALA A 50 -26.22 11.40 -15.62
N PRO A 51 -25.32 12.17 -14.97
CA PRO A 51 -23.94 11.74 -14.79
C PRO A 51 -23.89 10.36 -14.12
N THR A 52 -23.10 9.46 -14.66
CA THR A 52 -22.81 8.18 -14.01
C THR A 52 -21.97 8.47 -12.78
N THR A 53 -22.43 8.10 -11.59
CA THR A 53 -21.66 8.23 -10.35
C THR A 53 -20.94 6.93 -10.05
N ILE A 54 -19.63 7.01 -9.83
CA ILE A 54 -18.81 5.90 -9.34
C ILE A 54 -18.22 6.23 -7.98
N VAL A 55 -17.96 5.20 -7.17
CA VAL A 55 -17.33 5.31 -5.87
C VAL A 55 -15.92 4.73 -5.93
N SER A 56 -14.91 5.58 -5.75
CA SER A 56 -13.52 5.18 -5.54
C SER A 56 -13.24 5.10 -4.05
N TRP A 57 -12.79 3.96 -3.56
CA TRP A 57 -12.50 3.74 -2.15
C TRP A 57 -11.00 3.69 -1.92
N ALA A 58 -10.47 4.60 -1.13
CA ALA A 58 -9.05 4.75 -0.85
C ALA A 58 -8.76 4.70 0.65
N SER A 59 -7.51 4.51 1.02
CA SER A 59 -7.04 4.83 2.36
C SER A 59 -7.00 6.35 2.56
N ALA A 60 -7.33 6.81 3.75
CA ALA A 60 -7.32 8.23 4.08
C ALA A 60 -5.89 8.78 4.11
N GLY A 61 -5.71 9.97 3.55
CA GLY A 61 -4.50 10.77 3.68
C GLY A 61 -3.54 10.69 2.49
N GLN A 62 -2.28 10.91 2.81
CA GLN A 62 -1.17 11.01 1.85
C GLN A 62 -0.99 9.70 1.07
N ARG A 63 -0.57 9.72 -0.17
CA ARG A 63 -0.31 8.59 -1.06
C ARG A 63 -1.55 7.94 -1.69
N TRP A 64 -2.72 8.01 -1.07
CA TRP A 64 -3.94 7.36 -1.56
C TRP A 64 -5.02 8.40 -1.92
N GLU A 65 -5.71 8.90 -0.92
CA GLU A 65 -6.81 9.86 -1.08
C GLU A 65 -6.37 11.18 -1.73
N PHE A 66 -5.21 11.73 -1.30
CA PHE A 66 -4.78 13.04 -1.77
C PHE A 66 -4.40 13.08 -3.25
N PRO A 67 -3.63 12.12 -3.80
CA PRO A 67 -3.38 12.06 -5.24
C PRO A 67 -4.65 11.91 -6.08
N GLU A 68 -5.59 11.06 -5.68
CA GLU A 68 -6.89 10.93 -6.37
C GLU A 68 -7.65 12.26 -6.36
N LYS A 69 -7.76 12.90 -5.21
CA LYS A 69 -8.39 14.23 -5.10
C LYS A 69 -7.66 15.30 -5.92
N GLY A 70 -6.35 15.21 -6.02
CA GLY A 70 -5.52 16.12 -6.82
C GLY A 70 -5.81 16.04 -8.31
N VAL A 71 -6.04 14.84 -8.85
CA VAL A 71 -6.34 14.65 -10.29
C VAL A 71 -7.83 14.74 -10.62
N LEU A 72 -8.72 14.65 -9.64
CA LEU A 72 -10.17 14.67 -9.84
C LEU A 72 -10.67 15.88 -10.65
N PRO A 73 -10.21 17.14 -10.44
CA PRO A 73 -10.64 18.27 -11.25
C PRO A 73 -10.28 18.12 -12.74
N LEU A 74 -9.13 17.52 -13.04
CA LEU A 74 -8.69 17.25 -14.41
C LEU A 74 -9.57 16.17 -15.05
N PHE A 75 -9.92 15.13 -14.29
CA PHE A 75 -10.83 14.09 -14.74
C PHE A 75 -12.22 14.66 -15.07
N LYS A 76 -12.81 15.43 -14.16
CA LYS A 76 -14.14 16.05 -14.38
C LYS A 76 -14.19 16.96 -15.60
N LYS A 77 -13.09 17.67 -15.90
CA LYS A 77 -12.96 18.47 -17.12
C LYS A 77 -13.01 17.61 -18.40
N LYS A 78 -12.38 16.43 -18.37
CA LYS A 78 -12.31 15.52 -19.51
C LYS A 78 -13.56 14.65 -19.66
N PHE A 79 -14.13 14.23 -18.53
CA PHE A 79 -15.28 13.32 -18.45
C PHE A 79 -16.44 13.98 -17.64
N PRO A 80 -17.08 15.04 -18.17
CA PRO A 80 -18.09 15.78 -17.41
C PRO A 80 -19.32 14.95 -17.04
N ASN A 81 -19.56 13.83 -17.76
CA ASN A 81 -20.67 12.91 -17.52
C ASN A 81 -20.33 11.79 -16.50
N ILE A 82 -19.14 11.78 -15.92
CA ILE A 82 -18.76 10.83 -14.85
C ILE A 82 -18.49 11.63 -13.59
N ASP A 83 -19.21 11.33 -12.52
CA ASP A 83 -18.94 11.85 -11.20
C ASP A 83 -18.20 10.81 -10.36
N VAL A 84 -17.04 11.17 -9.78
CA VAL A 84 -16.24 10.29 -8.93
C VAL A 84 -16.37 10.75 -7.49
N GLN A 85 -16.90 9.90 -6.64
CA GLN A 85 -16.96 10.10 -5.19
C GLN A 85 -15.82 9.33 -4.53
N ILE A 86 -14.81 10.05 -4.02
CA ILE A 86 -13.70 9.45 -3.30
C ILE A 86 -14.14 9.27 -1.84
N PHE A 87 -14.23 7.99 -1.43
CA PHE A 87 -14.52 7.61 -0.06
C PHE A 87 -13.22 7.13 0.59
N ALA A 88 -12.84 7.70 1.73
CA ALA A 88 -11.57 7.39 2.37
C ALA A 88 -11.74 7.01 3.84
N GLU A 89 -10.98 6.00 4.27
CA GLU A 89 -10.93 5.51 5.66
C GLU A 89 -9.48 5.21 6.08
N PRO A 90 -9.15 5.18 7.39
CA PRO A 90 -7.84 4.74 7.85
C PRO A 90 -7.47 3.37 7.28
N ILE A 91 -6.19 3.16 6.91
CA ILE A 91 -5.76 1.97 6.16
C ILE A 91 -6.16 0.65 6.83
N GLY A 92 -6.02 0.53 8.13
CA GLY A 92 -6.38 -0.70 8.86
C GLY A 92 -7.87 -1.04 8.76
N ASP A 93 -8.74 -0.04 8.83
CA ASP A 93 -10.19 -0.19 8.67
C ASP A 93 -10.56 -0.51 7.22
N MET A 94 -9.95 0.19 6.27
CA MET A 94 -10.16 -0.03 4.85
C MET A 94 -9.84 -1.48 4.46
N LEU A 95 -8.66 -2.00 4.81
CA LEU A 95 -8.26 -3.36 4.47
C LEU A 95 -9.23 -4.41 5.01
N ALA A 96 -9.63 -4.29 6.28
CA ALA A 96 -10.59 -5.22 6.88
C ALA A 96 -11.96 -5.16 6.20
N LYS A 97 -12.44 -3.95 5.88
CA LYS A 97 -13.75 -3.74 5.24
C LYS A 97 -13.74 -4.15 3.77
N THR A 98 -12.61 -4.00 3.06
CA THR A 98 -12.47 -4.49 1.68
C THR A 98 -12.69 -6.00 1.63
N ALA A 99 -12.05 -6.77 2.53
CA ALA A 99 -12.26 -8.22 2.61
C ALA A 99 -13.74 -8.57 2.85
N VAL A 100 -14.42 -7.83 3.74
CA VAL A 100 -15.88 -8.02 3.98
C VAL A 100 -16.70 -7.64 2.76
N ALA A 101 -16.38 -6.56 2.06
CA ALA A 101 -17.09 -6.13 0.85
C ALA A 101 -16.96 -7.16 -0.27
N MET A 102 -15.77 -7.73 -0.48
CA MET A 102 -15.54 -8.79 -1.46
C MET A 102 -16.31 -10.06 -1.10
N ALA A 103 -16.21 -10.54 0.15
CA ALA A 103 -16.90 -11.73 0.62
C ALA A 103 -18.43 -11.60 0.56
N SER A 104 -18.97 -10.41 0.80
CA SER A 104 -20.42 -10.12 0.73
C SER A 104 -20.91 -9.79 -0.68
N LYS A 105 -20.03 -9.76 -1.68
CA LYS A 105 -20.32 -9.39 -3.06
C LYS A 105 -20.96 -7.99 -3.16
N SER A 106 -20.42 -7.05 -2.42
CA SER A 106 -20.96 -5.69 -2.34
C SER A 106 -20.74 -4.92 -3.67
N ASP A 107 -21.77 -4.29 -4.16
CA ASP A 107 -21.76 -3.38 -5.31
C ASP A 107 -21.56 -1.90 -4.91
N ARG A 108 -21.18 -1.66 -3.65
CA ARG A 108 -21.04 -0.31 -3.10
C ARG A 108 -19.88 0.47 -3.71
N TYR A 109 -18.82 -0.23 -4.12
CA TYR A 109 -17.59 0.36 -4.61
C TYR A 109 -17.34 -0.06 -6.06
N ASP A 110 -17.00 0.91 -6.90
CA ASP A 110 -16.71 0.68 -8.31
C ASP A 110 -15.20 0.54 -8.55
N VAL A 111 -14.39 1.26 -7.78
CA VAL A 111 -12.93 1.18 -7.78
C VAL A 111 -12.45 1.13 -6.34
N ILE A 112 -11.43 0.33 -6.09
CA ILE A 112 -10.76 0.27 -4.79
C ILE A 112 -9.27 0.54 -5.03
N PHE A 113 -8.71 1.48 -4.31
CA PHE A 113 -7.27 1.72 -4.27
C PHE A 113 -6.66 0.75 -3.26
N ASP A 114 -6.43 -0.47 -3.71
CA ASP A 114 -6.11 -1.64 -2.89
C ASP A 114 -4.63 -1.76 -2.59
N ASP A 115 -4.32 -2.20 -1.39
CA ASP A 115 -2.99 -2.69 -1.05
C ASP A 115 -2.81 -4.11 -1.62
N TYR A 116 -1.70 -4.34 -2.32
CA TYR A 116 -1.37 -5.61 -2.98
C TYR A 116 -1.46 -6.86 -2.08
N ASN A 117 -1.47 -6.70 -0.77
CA ASN A 117 -1.50 -7.80 0.19
C ASN A 117 -2.72 -8.71 0.03
N TYR A 118 -3.87 -8.15 -0.37
CA TYR A 118 -5.13 -8.90 -0.51
C TYR A 118 -5.46 -9.25 -1.96
N SER A 119 -4.84 -8.58 -2.95
CA SER A 119 -5.10 -8.83 -4.36
C SER A 119 -5.00 -10.31 -4.76
N PRO A 120 -4.00 -11.10 -4.32
CA PRO A 120 -3.91 -12.52 -4.68
C PRO A 120 -5.13 -13.34 -4.20
N GLN A 121 -5.63 -13.05 -3.00
CA GLN A 121 -6.83 -13.70 -2.48
C GLN A 121 -8.06 -13.34 -3.32
N PHE A 122 -8.28 -12.06 -3.57
CA PHE A 122 -9.44 -11.58 -4.33
C PHE A 122 -9.42 -12.06 -5.78
N ILE A 123 -8.24 -12.17 -6.40
CA ILE A 123 -8.06 -12.77 -7.73
C ILE A 123 -8.46 -14.25 -7.70
N ALA A 124 -7.97 -15.02 -6.74
CA ALA A 124 -8.27 -16.44 -6.61
C ALA A 124 -9.76 -16.71 -6.33
N GLU A 125 -10.43 -15.82 -5.60
CA GLU A 125 -11.88 -15.87 -5.31
C GLU A 125 -12.72 -15.40 -6.51
N GLY A 126 -12.11 -14.88 -7.59
CA GLY A 126 -12.82 -14.35 -8.75
C GLY A 126 -13.61 -13.07 -8.44
N ALA A 127 -13.18 -12.32 -7.42
CA ALA A 127 -13.85 -11.08 -6.98
C ALA A 127 -13.41 -9.83 -7.77
N LEU A 128 -12.31 -9.92 -8.53
CA LEU A 128 -11.78 -8.81 -9.31
C LEU A 128 -12.03 -8.98 -10.81
N GLU A 129 -12.30 -7.86 -11.47
CA GLU A 129 -12.45 -7.78 -12.91
C GLU A 129 -11.09 -7.96 -13.61
N ASN A 130 -11.05 -8.81 -14.63
CA ASN A 130 -9.89 -8.93 -15.49
C ASN A 130 -9.78 -7.70 -16.41
N LEU A 131 -8.68 -6.96 -16.31
CA LEU A 131 -8.49 -5.71 -17.05
C LEU A 131 -7.95 -5.90 -18.47
N GLU A 132 -7.51 -7.10 -18.87
CA GLU A 132 -6.98 -7.34 -20.23
C GLU A 132 -7.97 -6.94 -21.34
N PRO A 133 -9.30 -7.27 -21.26
CA PRO A 133 -10.24 -6.86 -22.30
C PRO A 133 -10.39 -5.33 -22.44
N TYR A 134 -10.15 -4.59 -21.38
CA TYR A 134 -10.18 -3.12 -21.42
C TYR A 134 -8.89 -2.55 -22.03
N LEU A 135 -7.74 -3.14 -21.66
CA LEU A 135 -6.44 -2.81 -22.23
C LEU A 135 -6.37 -3.11 -23.72
N ASP A 136 -6.95 -4.21 -24.18
CA ASP A 136 -6.97 -4.61 -25.58
C ASP A 136 -7.79 -3.67 -26.48
N LYS A 137 -8.76 -2.94 -25.89
CA LYS A 137 -9.52 -1.90 -26.60
C LYS A 137 -8.70 -0.62 -26.85
N ASP A 138 -7.58 -0.43 -26.11
CA ASP A 138 -6.66 0.70 -26.26
C ASP A 138 -5.20 0.21 -26.31
N PRO A 139 -4.76 -0.31 -27.48
CA PRO A 139 -3.42 -0.89 -27.64
C PRO A 139 -2.28 0.12 -27.37
N GLU A 140 -2.50 1.40 -27.64
CA GLU A 140 -1.50 2.43 -27.39
C GLU A 140 -1.30 2.66 -25.90
N PHE A 141 -2.39 2.77 -25.13
CA PHE A 141 -2.33 2.87 -23.69
C PHE A 141 -1.73 1.59 -23.06
N LYS A 142 -2.16 0.40 -23.54
CA LYS A 142 -1.59 -0.89 -23.09
C LYS A 142 -0.07 -0.92 -23.27
N LYS A 143 0.40 -0.59 -24.48
CA LYS A 143 1.84 -0.56 -24.78
C LYS A 143 2.58 0.45 -23.91
N ASP A 144 2.02 1.62 -23.71
CA ASP A 144 2.64 2.69 -22.93
C ASP A 144 2.77 2.31 -21.45
N ILE A 145 1.71 1.78 -20.83
CA ILE A 145 1.74 1.42 -19.42
C ILE A 145 2.67 0.23 -19.12
N LEU A 146 2.68 -0.77 -19.99
CA LEU A 146 3.56 -1.95 -19.86
C LEU A 146 5.05 -1.61 -20.08
N ALA A 147 5.35 -0.53 -20.83
CA ALA A 147 6.72 -0.10 -21.07
C ALA A 147 7.28 0.79 -19.96
N ASP A 148 6.43 1.45 -19.17
CA ASP A 148 6.84 2.51 -18.24
C ASP A 148 6.69 2.11 -16.76
N ILE A 149 5.87 1.10 -16.46
CA ILE A 149 5.75 0.53 -15.10
C ILE A 149 6.61 -0.75 -15.04
N PRO A 150 7.50 -0.89 -14.06
CA PRO A 150 8.30 -2.11 -13.89
C PRO A 150 7.44 -3.36 -13.78
N GLU A 151 7.85 -4.44 -14.44
CA GLU A 151 7.08 -5.69 -14.49
C GLU A 151 6.80 -6.27 -13.10
N ASN A 152 7.79 -6.20 -12.17
CA ASN A 152 7.61 -6.64 -10.79
C ASN A 152 6.56 -5.83 -10.01
N VAL A 153 6.30 -4.57 -10.40
CA VAL A 153 5.22 -3.74 -9.84
C VAL A 153 3.87 -4.15 -10.44
N LEU A 154 3.79 -4.37 -11.74
CA LEU A 154 2.58 -4.88 -12.40
C LEU A 154 2.21 -6.29 -11.92
N ASP A 155 3.20 -7.13 -11.65
CA ASP A 155 3.00 -8.50 -11.18
C ASP A 155 2.36 -8.59 -9.78
N LEU A 156 2.31 -7.49 -9.01
CA LEU A 156 1.54 -7.42 -7.76
C LEU A 156 0.04 -7.62 -7.98
N TYR A 157 -0.44 -7.31 -9.20
CA TYR A 157 -1.86 -7.37 -9.57
C TYR A 157 -2.14 -8.39 -10.68
N ARG A 158 -1.27 -9.40 -10.83
CA ARG A 158 -1.47 -10.52 -11.76
C ARG A 158 -1.82 -11.80 -11.01
N ASP A 159 -2.62 -12.65 -11.67
CA ASP A 159 -2.89 -14.01 -11.18
C ASP A 159 -1.65 -14.92 -11.17
N LYS A 160 -0.66 -14.61 -11.99
CA LYS A 160 0.65 -15.25 -12.10
C LYS A 160 1.62 -14.32 -12.83
N PRO A 161 2.93 -14.55 -12.77
CA PRO A 161 3.91 -13.72 -13.46
C PRO A 161 3.59 -13.51 -14.95
N ALA A 162 3.92 -12.33 -15.50
CA ALA A 162 3.70 -12.01 -16.90
C ALA A 162 4.36 -13.03 -17.85
N ALA A 163 5.56 -13.51 -17.53
CA ALA A 163 6.28 -14.54 -18.28
C ALA A 163 5.52 -15.87 -18.40
N GLN A 164 4.55 -16.13 -17.52
CA GLN A 164 3.67 -17.30 -17.54
C GLN A 164 2.29 -16.98 -18.16
N GLY A 165 2.13 -15.83 -18.82
CA GLY A 165 0.87 -15.37 -19.39
C GLY A 165 -0.14 -14.90 -18.35
N GLY A 166 0.33 -14.32 -17.25
CA GLY A 166 -0.51 -13.75 -16.19
C GLY A 166 -1.37 -12.59 -16.68
N LYS A 167 -2.61 -12.52 -16.20
CA LYS A 167 -3.60 -11.48 -16.52
C LYS A 167 -3.58 -10.40 -15.45
N LEU A 168 -3.81 -9.15 -15.82
CA LEU A 168 -3.91 -8.01 -14.92
C LEU A 168 -5.32 -7.86 -14.36
N TYR A 169 -5.41 -7.66 -13.05
CA TYR A 169 -6.64 -7.42 -12.29
C TYR A 169 -6.63 -6.06 -11.56
N GLY A 170 -5.54 -5.32 -11.69
CA GLY A 170 -5.39 -3.97 -11.19
C GLY A 170 -4.28 -3.23 -11.93
N LEU A 171 -4.32 -1.91 -11.88
CA LEU A 171 -3.26 -1.06 -12.42
C LEU A 171 -2.71 -0.16 -11.31
N PRO A 172 -1.40 -0.17 -11.05
CA PRO A 172 -0.79 0.65 -10.02
C PRO A 172 -0.54 2.09 -10.51
N PRO A 173 -1.23 3.10 -9.98
CA PRO A 173 -0.83 4.49 -10.16
C PRO A 173 0.32 4.86 -9.23
N ASP A 174 0.50 4.10 -8.14
CA ASP A 174 1.48 4.32 -7.08
C ASP A 174 2.36 3.08 -6.89
N SER A 175 3.63 3.27 -6.55
CA SER A 175 4.54 2.20 -6.15
C SER A 175 5.54 2.70 -5.12
N ASN A 176 6.03 1.81 -4.28
CA ASN A 176 7.16 2.06 -3.42
C ASN A 176 7.89 0.75 -3.09
N CYS A 177 9.00 0.87 -2.42
CA CYS A 177 9.68 -0.24 -1.78
C CYS A 177 10.39 0.26 -0.53
N GLN A 178 10.80 -0.65 0.32
CA GLN A 178 11.66 -0.27 1.44
C GLN A 178 12.97 0.34 0.93
N MET A 179 13.44 1.37 1.63
CA MET A 179 14.73 2.02 1.40
C MET A 179 15.35 2.36 2.74
N GLN A 180 16.65 2.64 2.75
CA GLN A 180 17.27 3.31 3.87
C GLN A 180 16.88 4.79 3.83
N TYR A 181 16.25 5.29 4.87
CA TYR A 181 16.04 6.71 5.11
C TYR A 181 17.01 7.19 6.18
N TYR A 182 17.73 8.26 5.92
CA TYR A 182 18.67 8.82 6.88
C TYR A 182 18.72 10.34 6.81
N ARG A 183 18.93 10.95 7.96
CA ARG A 183 19.20 12.38 8.12
C ARG A 183 20.65 12.66 7.78
N ALA A 184 20.91 13.26 6.61
CA ALA A 184 22.25 13.54 6.12
C ALA A 184 23.06 14.40 7.09
N ASP A 185 22.44 15.42 7.68
CA ASP A 185 23.07 16.29 8.68
C ASP A 185 23.51 15.54 9.96
N VAL A 186 22.73 14.52 10.37
CA VAL A 186 23.08 13.67 11.52
C VAL A 186 24.20 12.70 11.16
N PHE A 187 24.13 12.08 9.98
CA PHE A 187 25.16 11.16 9.48
C PHE A 187 26.50 11.86 9.26
N GLU A 188 26.50 13.03 8.63
CA GLU A 188 27.71 13.84 8.43
C GLU A 188 28.36 14.23 9.75
N LYS A 189 27.57 14.68 10.73
CA LYS A 189 28.06 15.01 12.07
C LYS A 189 28.69 13.81 12.79
N ALA A 190 28.15 12.60 12.57
CA ALA A 190 28.67 11.37 13.15
C ALA A 190 29.78 10.71 12.31
N GLY A 191 30.11 11.26 11.13
CA GLY A 191 31.08 10.68 10.19
C GLY A 191 30.60 9.37 9.56
N LEU A 192 29.29 9.17 9.46
CA LEU A 192 28.65 7.96 8.92
C LEU A 192 28.31 8.09 7.44
N LYS A 193 28.14 6.93 6.80
CA LYS A 193 27.66 6.80 5.42
C LYS A 193 26.43 5.88 5.41
N PRO A 194 25.55 5.96 4.37
CA PRO A 194 24.54 4.93 4.15
C PRO A 194 25.18 3.54 4.17
N ALA A 195 24.50 2.59 4.79
CA ALA A 195 25.01 1.24 4.97
C ALA A 195 24.98 0.46 3.64
N GLU A 196 26.05 -0.22 3.30
CA GLU A 196 26.11 -1.16 2.18
C GLU A 196 25.67 -2.55 2.62
N THR A 197 26.05 -2.95 3.84
CA THR A 197 25.73 -4.24 4.44
C THR A 197 24.92 -4.10 5.72
N TRP A 198 24.27 -5.18 6.14
CA TRP A 198 23.54 -5.21 7.42
C TRP A 198 24.47 -5.04 8.63
N GLU A 199 25.73 -5.41 8.51
CA GLU A 199 26.73 -5.13 9.53
C GLU A 199 26.96 -3.62 9.67
N ASP A 200 27.04 -2.89 8.55
CA ASP A 200 27.13 -1.43 8.57
C ASP A 200 25.89 -0.78 9.18
N VAL A 201 24.69 -1.36 8.93
CA VAL A 201 23.43 -0.89 9.57
C VAL A 201 23.54 -0.97 11.08
N ILE A 202 24.01 -2.10 11.63
CA ILE A 202 24.17 -2.29 13.06
C ILE A 202 25.18 -1.30 13.64
N GLU A 203 26.34 -1.12 13.00
CA GLU A 203 27.36 -0.18 13.45
C GLU A 203 26.85 1.28 13.37
N ASN A 204 26.14 1.66 12.30
CA ASN A 204 25.52 2.98 12.21
C ASN A 204 24.49 3.20 13.35
N ALA A 205 23.61 2.24 13.59
CA ALA A 205 22.61 2.32 14.65
C ALA A 205 23.25 2.42 16.06
N LYS A 206 24.33 1.67 16.29
CA LYS A 206 25.13 1.71 17.52
C LYS A 206 25.80 3.06 17.70
N GLU A 207 26.45 3.61 16.66
CA GLU A 207 27.08 4.91 16.70
C GLU A 207 26.08 6.02 17.01
N LEU A 208 24.95 6.03 16.33
CA LEU A 208 23.85 6.98 16.55
C LEU A 208 23.22 6.88 17.93
N SER A 209 23.37 5.73 18.60
CA SER A 209 22.87 5.50 19.97
C SER A 209 23.88 5.91 21.06
N LYS A 210 25.09 6.36 20.69
CA LYS A 210 26.05 6.92 21.66
C LYS A 210 25.44 8.15 22.33
N GLY A 211 25.42 8.15 23.64
CA GLY A 211 24.75 9.18 24.44
C GLY A 211 23.37 8.76 24.97
N GLY A 212 22.93 7.52 24.68
CA GLY A 212 21.75 6.91 25.30
C GLY A 212 20.42 7.23 24.61
N VAL A 213 20.41 8.04 23.55
CA VAL A 213 19.20 8.34 22.76
C VAL A 213 19.16 7.43 21.55
N LYS A 214 18.13 6.61 21.44
CA LYS A 214 17.91 5.72 20.30
C LYS A 214 17.08 6.45 19.24
N VAL A 215 17.60 6.49 18.02
CA VAL A 215 17.02 7.26 16.90
C VAL A 215 16.85 6.42 15.64
N THR A 216 17.12 5.12 15.73
CA THR A 216 16.94 4.15 14.65
C THR A 216 15.59 3.48 14.78
N GLY A 217 14.83 3.39 13.70
CA GLY A 217 13.53 2.74 13.72
C GLY A 217 13.19 2.05 12.40
N THR A 218 12.22 1.17 12.46
CA THR A 218 11.51 0.57 11.34
C THR A 218 10.16 0.05 11.83
N THR A 219 9.25 -0.23 10.92
CA THR A 219 7.95 -0.82 11.26
C THR A 219 8.09 -2.24 11.77
N MET A 220 7.70 -2.47 13.03
CA MET A 220 7.81 -3.76 13.72
C MET A 220 6.52 -4.18 14.44
N ARG A 221 5.39 -3.52 14.17
CA ARG A 221 4.11 -3.95 14.76
C ARG A 221 3.87 -5.41 14.45
N ARG A 222 3.43 -6.16 15.45
CA ARG A 222 3.07 -7.58 15.32
C ARG A 222 2.15 -7.81 14.11
N GLY A 223 2.37 -8.92 13.42
CA GLY A 223 1.66 -9.30 12.21
C GLY A 223 2.45 -8.90 10.96
N PHE A 224 1.76 -8.37 9.95
CA PHE A 224 2.37 -8.06 8.64
C PHE A 224 3.70 -7.30 8.75
N TRP A 225 3.78 -6.24 9.55
CA TRP A 225 4.95 -5.36 9.64
C TRP A 225 6.22 -6.07 10.13
N ALA A 226 6.13 -6.77 11.26
CA ALA A 226 7.24 -7.55 11.78
C ALA A 226 7.59 -8.73 10.85
N GLY A 227 6.59 -9.30 10.18
CA GLY A 227 6.78 -10.33 9.16
C GLY A 227 7.57 -9.81 7.97
N ALA A 228 7.19 -8.67 7.42
CA ALA A 228 7.87 -8.03 6.30
C ALA A 228 9.31 -7.63 6.65
N ALA A 229 9.53 -7.11 7.87
CA ALA A 229 10.87 -6.79 8.35
C ALA A 229 11.78 -8.02 8.35
N PHE A 230 11.33 -9.15 8.90
CA PHE A 230 12.10 -10.40 8.88
C PHE A 230 12.34 -10.94 7.48
N ILE A 231 11.32 -10.93 6.61
CA ILE A 231 11.45 -11.44 5.23
C ILE A 231 12.42 -10.57 4.41
N THR A 232 12.46 -9.27 4.64
CA THR A 232 13.48 -8.40 4.03
C THR A 232 14.88 -8.85 4.42
N LEU A 233 15.12 -9.07 5.71
CA LEU A 233 16.40 -9.58 6.19
C LEU A 233 16.73 -10.96 5.62
N LEU A 234 15.78 -11.89 5.63
CA LEU A 234 15.93 -13.22 5.06
C LEU A 234 16.39 -13.16 3.60
N ARG A 235 15.70 -12.38 2.78
CA ARG A 235 16.01 -12.25 1.36
C ARG A 235 17.33 -11.52 1.12
N CYS A 236 17.64 -10.49 1.88
CA CYS A 236 18.93 -9.81 1.81
C CYS A 236 20.11 -10.75 2.10
N HIS A 237 19.90 -11.84 2.84
CA HIS A 237 20.92 -12.88 3.10
C HIS A 237 20.88 -14.06 2.11
N GLY A 238 20.03 -14.00 1.08
CA GLY A 238 19.91 -15.02 0.03
C GLY A 238 18.92 -16.15 0.36
N GLY A 239 18.11 -15.99 1.41
CA GLY A 239 16.98 -16.87 1.70
C GLY A 239 15.71 -16.47 0.94
N ASP A 240 14.68 -17.28 1.05
CA ASP A 240 13.34 -16.98 0.55
C ASP A 240 12.28 -17.71 1.36
N TRP A 241 11.00 -17.42 1.08
CA TRP A 241 9.85 -18.12 1.65
C TRP A 241 9.87 -19.61 1.35
N PHE A 242 10.22 -19.98 0.10
CA PHE A 242 10.09 -21.31 -0.46
C PHE A 242 11.32 -21.67 -1.29
N ASP A 243 11.54 -22.95 -1.47
CA ASP A 243 12.58 -23.46 -2.38
C ASP A 243 12.34 -23.03 -3.82
N LYS A 244 11.08 -23.05 -4.27
CA LYS A 244 10.61 -22.55 -5.56
C LYS A 244 9.16 -22.08 -5.46
N MET A 245 8.81 -21.01 -6.16
CA MET A 245 7.44 -20.51 -6.26
C MET A 245 6.76 -20.97 -7.55
N GLU A 246 6.73 -22.29 -7.77
CA GLU A 246 6.16 -22.92 -8.96
C GLU A 246 5.58 -24.31 -8.61
N PRO A 247 4.72 -24.89 -9.47
CA PRO A 247 4.21 -26.26 -9.26
C PRO A 247 5.33 -27.27 -9.01
N GLY A 248 5.24 -28.03 -7.93
CA GLY A 248 6.26 -28.98 -7.48
C GLY A 248 7.33 -28.43 -6.52
N GLY A 249 7.30 -27.11 -6.27
CA GLY A 249 8.04 -26.44 -5.22
C GLY A 249 7.15 -26.10 -4.03
N TRP A 250 7.26 -24.87 -3.52
CA TRP A 250 6.51 -24.32 -2.37
C TRP A 250 6.93 -24.90 -1.01
N LYS A 251 8.06 -25.60 -0.94
CA LYS A 251 8.61 -26.09 0.33
C LYS A 251 9.13 -24.89 1.12
N VAL A 252 8.56 -24.66 2.30
CA VAL A 252 8.91 -23.55 3.20
C VAL A 252 10.39 -23.59 3.57
N GLN A 253 11.06 -22.42 3.58
CA GLN A 253 12.49 -22.21 3.78
C GLN A 253 12.77 -21.11 4.83
N LEU A 254 12.12 -21.18 6.00
CA LEU A 254 12.29 -20.17 7.06
C LEU A 254 13.31 -20.59 8.13
N ASP A 255 13.38 -21.90 8.47
CA ASP A 255 14.37 -22.45 9.41
C ASP A 255 15.58 -22.98 8.62
N THR A 256 16.36 -22.05 8.09
CA THR A 256 17.55 -22.28 7.25
C THR A 256 18.72 -21.45 7.76
N ASP A 257 19.93 -21.68 7.25
CA ASP A 257 21.10 -20.88 7.59
C ASP A 257 20.88 -19.39 7.31
N GLU A 258 20.20 -19.06 6.20
CA GLU A 258 19.83 -17.68 5.86
C GLU A 258 18.80 -17.11 6.85
N GLY A 259 17.85 -17.93 7.29
CA GLY A 259 16.88 -17.57 8.33
C GLY A 259 17.54 -17.27 9.67
N HIS A 260 18.51 -18.08 10.08
CA HIS A 260 19.31 -17.84 11.29
C HIS A 260 20.15 -16.56 11.18
N LYS A 261 20.78 -16.27 10.04
CA LYS A 261 21.50 -15.00 9.79
C LYS A 261 20.59 -13.78 9.86
N ALA A 262 19.42 -13.86 9.25
CA ALA A 262 18.40 -12.80 9.31
C ALA A 262 17.95 -12.51 10.75
N MET A 263 17.72 -13.57 11.52
CA MET A 263 17.35 -13.49 12.92
C MET A 263 18.47 -12.88 13.78
N ASP A 264 19.73 -13.28 13.56
CA ASP A 264 20.89 -12.72 14.26
C ASP A 264 21.00 -11.21 14.03
N VAL A 265 20.95 -10.78 12.77
CA VAL A 265 20.98 -9.35 12.41
C VAL A 265 19.85 -8.59 13.10
N LEU A 266 18.61 -9.10 13.06
CA LEU A 266 17.50 -8.46 13.72
C LEU A 266 17.73 -8.30 15.21
N MET A 267 18.15 -9.36 15.89
CA MET A 267 18.37 -9.35 17.35
C MET A 267 19.54 -8.45 17.74
N ARG A 268 20.54 -8.28 16.91
CA ARG A 268 21.66 -7.34 17.13
C ARG A 268 21.26 -5.88 16.86
N LEU A 269 20.27 -5.64 15.98
CA LEU A 269 19.76 -4.29 15.68
C LEU A 269 18.78 -3.78 16.76
N VAL A 270 17.89 -4.65 17.24
CA VAL A 270 16.84 -4.31 18.25
C VAL A 270 17.33 -3.49 19.43
N PRO A 271 18.49 -3.76 20.06
CA PRO A 271 18.99 -2.97 21.19
C PRO A 271 19.21 -1.48 20.88
N TYR A 272 19.38 -1.12 19.63
CA TYR A 272 19.63 0.26 19.16
C TYR A 272 18.37 0.93 18.58
N MET A 273 17.27 0.18 18.44
CA MET A 273 16.03 0.75 17.93
C MET A 273 15.34 1.63 18.99
N GLU A 274 14.69 2.66 18.50
CA GLU A 274 13.81 3.50 19.30
C GLU A 274 12.62 2.63 19.80
N PRO A 275 12.27 2.67 21.10
CA PRO A 275 11.31 1.72 21.66
C PRO A 275 9.94 1.68 21.00
N THR A 276 9.44 2.81 20.46
CA THR A 276 8.14 2.83 19.79
C THR A 276 8.15 2.10 18.45
N ALA A 277 9.32 1.91 17.83
CA ALA A 277 9.47 1.17 16.58
C ALA A 277 8.92 -0.27 16.69
N LEU A 278 9.04 -0.90 17.85
CA LEU A 278 8.56 -2.27 18.08
C LEU A 278 7.04 -2.43 17.92
N ASN A 279 6.29 -1.33 17.97
CA ASN A 279 4.84 -1.30 17.81
C ASN A 279 4.41 -0.38 16.65
N ALA A 280 5.35 0.11 15.85
CA ALA A 280 5.05 1.02 14.76
C ALA A 280 4.53 0.30 13.52
N SER A 281 3.51 0.86 12.91
CA SER A 281 3.10 0.67 11.52
C SER A 281 3.58 1.87 10.69
N ASP A 282 3.18 1.94 9.42
CA ASP A 282 3.51 3.05 8.52
C ASP A 282 3.19 4.43 9.12
N ASP A 283 2.04 4.60 9.74
CA ASP A 283 1.59 5.91 10.25
C ASP A 283 2.50 6.41 11.38
N GLU A 284 2.86 5.52 12.32
CA GLU A 284 3.77 5.85 13.41
C GLU A 284 5.20 6.07 12.89
N ALA A 285 5.67 5.25 11.94
CA ALA A 285 6.97 5.40 11.32
C ALA A 285 7.09 6.73 10.57
N ASN A 286 6.11 7.06 9.72
CA ASN A 286 6.06 8.35 9.03
C ASN A 286 6.07 9.52 10.01
N THR A 287 5.26 9.45 11.07
CA THR A 287 5.21 10.48 12.11
C THR A 287 6.58 10.63 12.79
N ALA A 288 7.22 9.52 13.18
CA ALA A 288 8.51 9.53 13.85
C ALA A 288 9.64 10.09 12.96
N MET A 289 9.62 9.81 11.67
CA MET A 289 10.57 10.39 10.71
C MET A 289 10.29 11.88 10.47
N LEU A 290 9.04 12.28 10.23
CA LEU A 290 8.66 13.66 9.95
C LEU A 290 8.97 14.61 11.13
N ASN A 291 8.80 14.16 12.37
CA ASN A 291 9.08 14.96 13.55
C ASN A 291 10.55 14.85 14.03
N GLY A 292 11.34 13.93 13.45
CA GLY A 292 12.76 13.72 13.76
C GLY A 292 13.03 12.85 14.99
N THR A 293 12.04 12.11 15.50
CA THR A 293 12.23 11.08 16.53
C THR A 293 13.13 9.97 16.00
N TRP A 294 12.86 9.52 14.76
CA TRP A 294 13.80 8.69 14.02
C TRP A 294 14.62 9.57 13.08
N THR A 295 15.92 9.36 13.07
CA THR A 295 16.87 9.99 12.15
C THR A 295 17.52 9.00 11.22
N TYR A 296 17.30 7.71 11.46
CA TYR A 296 17.73 6.59 10.64
C TYR A 296 16.65 5.50 10.61
N ALA A 297 16.17 5.17 9.44
CA ALA A 297 15.24 4.07 9.20
C ALA A 297 15.84 3.16 8.09
N PRO A 298 16.55 2.07 8.46
CA PRO A 298 17.39 1.32 7.53
C PRO A 298 16.62 0.50 6.49
N PHE A 299 15.34 0.26 6.69
CA PHE A 299 14.46 -0.44 5.75
C PHE A 299 13.00 -0.07 6.03
N GLU A 300 12.59 1.04 5.45
CA GLU A 300 11.26 1.58 5.67
C GLU A 300 10.63 1.96 4.33
N TRP A 301 9.30 1.85 4.21
CA TRP A 301 8.61 2.26 2.99
C TRP A 301 8.57 3.77 2.79
N GLY A 302 8.70 4.54 3.83
CA GLY A 302 8.81 5.98 3.82
C GLY A 302 7.76 6.73 3.00
N GLY A 303 7.61 7.99 3.27
CA GLY A 303 6.58 8.81 2.65
C GLY A 303 7.09 9.80 1.62
N SER A 304 6.25 10.07 0.63
CA SER A 304 6.38 11.18 -0.30
C SER A 304 6.53 12.55 0.38
N THR A 305 6.22 12.64 1.64
CA THR A 305 6.25 13.85 2.46
C THR A 305 7.60 14.12 3.13
N MET A 306 8.56 13.17 3.08
CA MET A 306 9.88 13.35 3.71
C MET A 306 10.68 14.54 3.11
N ASN A 307 10.50 14.83 1.83
CA ASN A 307 11.12 15.97 1.17
C ASN A 307 10.14 17.13 0.93
N ASP A 308 9.08 17.24 1.70
CA ASP A 308 8.09 18.29 1.57
C ASP A 308 8.09 19.20 2.81
N PRO A 309 8.45 20.51 2.67
CA PRO A 309 8.51 21.43 3.79
C PRO A 309 7.15 21.73 4.42
N GLN A 310 6.05 21.35 3.78
CA GLN A 310 4.72 21.45 4.40
C GLN A 310 4.52 20.44 5.52
N TYR A 311 5.22 19.30 5.47
CA TYR A 311 5.06 18.20 6.41
C TYR A 311 6.20 18.07 7.41
N THR A 312 7.41 18.52 7.04
CA THR A 312 8.56 18.43 7.93
C THR A 312 9.55 19.59 7.75
N LYS A 313 10.10 20.07 8.86
CA LYS A 313 11.23 21.02 8.86
C LYS A 313 12.55 20.39 8.39
N PHE A 314 12.57 19.10 8.17
CA PHE A 314 13.76 18.33 7.78
C PHE A 314 13.77 17.94 6.30
N ALA A 315 12.92 18.53 5.48
CA ALA A 315 12.71 18.17 4.08
C ALA A 315 14.02 18.15 3.26
N ASP A 316 14.92 19.08 3.50
CA ASP A 316 16.18 19.23 2.74
C ASP A 316 17.27 18.23 3.16
N VAL A 317 17.18 17.66 4.35
CA VAL A 317 18.23 16.81 4.94
C VAL A 317 17.89 15.31 4.94
N TRP A 318 16.67 14.92 4.61
CA TRP A 318 16.35 13.52 4.38
C TRP A 318 16.92 13.03 3.06
N LYS A 319 17.68 11.94 3.13
CA LYS A 319 18.24 11.21 1.98
C LYS A 319 17.85 9.75 2.07
N VAL A 320 17.96 9.08 0.94
CA VAL A 320 17.66 7.64 0.83
C VAL A 320 18.81 6.88 0.15
N ALA A 321 18.87 5.60 0.42
CA ALA A 321 19.72 4.64 -0.27
C ALA A 321 18.98 3.30 -0.39
N VAL A 322 19.46 2.40 -1.24
CA VAL A 322 18.93 1.03 -1.33
C VAL A 322 19.10 0.31 0.00
N VAL A 323 18.15 -0.55 0.37
CA VAL A 323 18.27 -1.41 1.57
C VAL A 323 19.58 -2.21 1.51
N ALA A 324 20.27 -2.28 2.65
CA ALA A 324 21.55 -2.96 2.77
C ALA A 324 21.44 -4.45 2.40
N LYS A 325 22.52 -5.01 1.87
CA LYS A 325 22.62 -6.46 1.57
C LYS A 325 23.20 -7.25 2.74
N GLY A 326 23.01 -8.56 2.73
CA GLY A 326 23.71 -9.47 3.65
C GLY A 326 25.23 -9.43 3.40
N ALA A 327 26.01 -9.57 4.47
CA ALA A 327 27.48 -9.61 4.38
C ALA A 327 28.04 -10.99 4.02
N ASN A 328 27.21 -11.90 3.51
CA ASN A 328 27.58 -13.25 3.09
C ASN A 328 27.65 -13.37 1.56
N ASP A 329 28.18 -14.47 1.05
CA ASP A 329 28.38 -14.69 -0.39
C ASP A 329 27.08 -14.69 -1.22
N LYS A 330 25.93 -14.95 -0.59
CA LYS A 330 24.59 -14.90 -1.19
C LYS A 330 23.91 -13.54 -1.01
N GLY A 331 24.56 -12.61 -0.30
CA GLY A 331 24.00 -11.32 0.06
C GLY A 331 23.70 -10.45 -1.16
N HIS A 332 22.51 -9.89 -1.22
CA HIS A 332 22.09 -8.97 -2.26
C HIS A 332 21.07 -7.95 -1.72
N HIS A 333 20.88 -6.87 -2.44
CA HIS A 333 19.83 -5.91 -2.10
C HIS A 333 18.46 -6.52 -2.45
N ALA A 334 17.57 -6.61 -1.48
CA ALA A 334 16.24 -7.20 -1.65
C ALA A 334 15.20 -6.42 -0.83
N PRO A 335 14.98 -5.14 -1.14
CA PRO A 335 13.95 -4.36 -0.45
C PRO A 335 12.58 -5.00 -0.65
N HIS A 336 11.75 -4.95 0.38
CA HIS A 336 10.36 -5.38 0.26
C HIS A 336 9.60 -4.41 -0.65
N MET A 337 8.90 -4.96 -1.66
CA MET A 337 8.04 -4.17 -2.53
C MET A 337 6.82 -3.69 -1.73
N GLY A 338 6.42 -2.48 -1.99
CA GLY A 338 5.11 -1.95 -1.67
C GLY A 338 4.46 -1.43 -2.95
N GLY A 339 3.24 -1.02 -2.86
CA GLY A 339 2.53 -0.45 -3.99
C GLY A 339 1.04 -0.56 -3.81
N LEU A 340 0.35 0.31 -4.51
CA LEU A 340 -1.08 0.46 -4.41
C LEU A 340 -1.65 0.48 -5.81
N GLY A 341 -2.64 -0.37 -6.04
CA GLY A 341 -3.29 -0.52 -7.33
C GLY A 341 -4.76 -0.20 -7.29
N LEU A 342 -5.24 0.34 -8.37
CA LEU A 342 -6.66 0.51 -8.60
C LEU A 342 -7.22 -0.79 -9.15
N ILE A 343 -8.06 -1.45 -8.37
CA ILE A 343 -8.76 -2.68 -8.72
C ILE A 343 -10.25 -2.40 -8.92
N MET A 344 -10.90 -3.21 -9.74
CA MET A 344 -12.33 -3.12 -10.04
C MET A 344 -13.02 -4.39 -9.54
N PRO A 345 -13.95 -4.31 -8.58
CA PRO A 345 -14.75 -5.46 -8.20
C PRO A 345 -15.65 -5.93 -9.34
N VAL A 346 -15.79 -7.25 -9.53
CA VAL A 346 -16.73 -7.80 -10.54
C VAL A 346 -18.17 -7.40 -10.27
N TYR A 347 -18.48 -6.97 -9.05
CA TYR A 347 -19.78 -6.57 -8.56
C TYR A 347 -20.19 -5.14 -8.93
N SER A 348 -19.23 -4.31 -9.42
CA SER A 348 -19.55 -2.96 -9.93
C SER A 348 -20.52 -3.02 -11.11
N HIS A 349 -21.52 -2.15 -11.08
CA HIS A 349 -22.45 -1.93 -12.19
C HIS A 349 -22.00 -0.86 -13.17
N ASN A 350 -20.93 -0.11 -12.84
CA ASN A 350 -20.45 1.06 -13.60
C ASN A 350 -19.05 0.82 -14.21
N LYS A 351 -18.79 -0.40 -14.71
CA LYS A 351 -17.46 -0.87 -15.11
C LYS A 351 -16.76 0.02 -16.13
N ASP A 352 -17.49 0.52 -17.14
CA ASP A 352 -16.89 1.40 -18.17
C ASP A 352 -16.45 2.75 -17.56
N ALA A 353 -17.25 3.34 -16.68
CA ALA A 353 -16.89 4.57 -15.98
C ALA A 353 -15.75 4.35 -14.97
N ALA A 354 -15.75 3.22 -14.25
CA ALA A 354 -14.67 2.80 -13.36
C ALA A 354 -13.34 2.61 -14.11
N TRP A 355 -13.40 1.99 -15.31
CA TRP A 355 -12.23 1.84 -16.17
C TRP A 355 -11.65 3.18 -16.62
N GLU A 356 -12.50 4.15 -17.02
CA GLU A 356 -12.01 5.49 -17.40
C GLU A 356 -11.29 6.18 -16.23
N TRP A 357 -11.75 5.99 -14.99
CA TRP A 357 -11.07 6.50 -13.80
C TRP A 357 -9.72 5.80 -13.55
N ILE A 358 -9.69 4.48 -13.59
CA ILE A 358 -8.45 3.67 -13.43
C ILE A 358 -7.43 4.09 -14.50
N LYS A 359 -7.85 4.13 -15.77
CA LYS A 359 -7.02 4.54 -16.90
C LYS A 359 -6.47 5.96 -16.70
N PHE A 360 -7.31 6.89 -16.26
CA PHE A 360 -6.92 8.28 -16.05
C PHE A 360 -5.86 8.40 -14.96
N CYS A 361 -6.07 7.81 -13.78
CA CYS A 361 -5.14 7.86 -12.67
C CYS A 361 -3.78 7.21 -12.99
N THR A 362 -3.76 6.21 -13.88
CA THR A 362 -2.56 5.47 -14.25
C THR A 362 -1.87 5.98 -15.52
N SER A 363 -2.50 6.88 -16.28
CA SER A 363 -1.98 7.35 -17.57
C SER A 363 -0.75 8.26 -17.46
N GLY A 364 -0.52 8.84 -16.29
CA GLY A 364 0.53 9.85 -16.13
C GLY A 364 0.33 11.02 -17.09
N ASP A 365 1.43 11.61 -17.55
CA ASP A 365 1.41 12.80 -18.40
C ASP A 365 0.99 12.55 -19.87
N LYS A 366 0.68 11.32 -20.23
CA LYS A 366 0.33 10.95 -21.63
C LYS A 366 -1.06 11.43 -22.04
N GLN A 367 -2.03 11.35 -21.13
CA GLN A 367 -3.38 11.84 -21.41
C GLN A 367 -3.54 13.33 -21.18
N ASP A 368 -2.88 13.87 -20.15
CA ASP A 368 -2.85 15.29 -19.84
C ASP A 368 -1.52 15.57 -19.10
N PRO A 369 -0.70 16.52 -19.55
CA PRO A 369 0.59 16.85 -18.92
C PRO A 369 0.49 17.28 -17.46
N ALA A 370 -0.72 17.62 -16.99
CA ALA A 370 -0.96 18.03 -15.60
C ALA A 370 -1.20 16.86 -14.64
N ILE A 371 -1.52 15.64 -15.13
CA ILE A 371 -1.88 14.50 -14.28
C ILE A 371 -0.71 14.10 -13.37
N GLY A 372 0.46 13.82 -13.95
CA GLY A 372 1.63 13.40 -13.18
C GLY A 372 2.07 14.46 -12.18
N LYS A 373 2.01 15.74 -12.57
CA LYS A 373 2.31 16.85 -11.65
C LYS A 373 1.32 16.90 -10.49
N ALA A 374 0.01 16.87 -10.79
CA ALA A 374 -1.03 16.88 -9.76
C ALA A 374 -0.91 15.68 -8.81
N TRP A 375 -0.57 14.49 -9.35
CA TRP A 375 -0.32 13.29 -8.55
C TRP A 375 0.81 13.51 -7.55
N VAL A 376 1.99 13.94 -8.02
CA VAL A 376 3.20 14.13 -7.20
C VAL A 376 3.07 15.29 -6.20
N GLU A 377 2.46 16.40 -6.60
CA GLU A 377 2.24 17.55 -5.70
C GLU A 377 1.25 17.21 -4.56
N ASN A 378 0.34 16.27 -4.78
CA ASN A 378 -0.57 15.75 -3.76
C ASN A 378 -0.04 14.47 -3.08
N ALA A 379 1.27 14.35 -2.93
CA ALA A 379 1.96 13.32 -2.19
C ALA A 379 1.94 11.91 -2.81
N GLY A 380 1.56 11.75 -4.07
CA GLY A 380 1.63 10.48 -4.80
C GLY A 380 3.07 10.06 -5.13
N GLN A 381 3.28 8.76 -5.19
CA GLN A 381 4.54 8.11 -5.56
C GLN A 381 4.33 7.32 -6.86
N PRO A 382 4.53 7.92 -8.05
CA PRO A 382 4.14 7.29 -9.30
C PRO A 382 4.79 5.92 -9.51
N ALA A 383 4.01 4.95 -9.99
CA ALA A 383 4.56 3.67 -10.45
C ALA A 383 5.35 3.79 -11.76
N ARG A 384 5.09 4.85 -12.54
CA ARG A 384 5.75 5.11 -13.82
C ARG A 384 7.17 5.66 -13.63
N ILE A 385 8.15 4.99 -14.20
CA ILE A 385 9.56 5.41 -14.15
C ILE A 385 9.76 6.78 -14.80
N SER A 386 9.06 7.07 -15.89
CA SER A 386 9.12 8.39 -16.55
C SER A 386 8.71 9.53 -15.62
N LEU A 387 7.71 9.33 -14.77
CA LEU A 387 7.26 10.34 -13.80
C LEU A 387 8.23 10.46 -12.62
N LEU A 388 8.75 9.35 -12.09
CA LEU A 388 9.80 9.39 -11.06
C LEU A 388 10.98 10.21 -11.55
N LYS A 389 11.45 9.94 -12.77
CA LYS A 389 12.57 10.68 -13.38
C LYS A 389 12.25 12.15 -13.57
N LYS A 390 11.06 12.47 -14.10
CA LYS A 390 10.64 13.85 -14.40
C LYS A 390 10.52 14.71 -13.14
N TYR A 391 10.01 14.13 -12.06
CA TYR A 391 9.68 14.86 -10.84
C TYR A 391 10.69 14.68 -9.69
N THR A 392 11.87 14.16 -9.96
CA THR A 392 12.98 14.05 -8.98
C THR A 392 13.36 15.41 -8.36
N SER A 393 13.21 16.53 -9.10
CA SER A 393 13.45 17.86 -8.55
C SER A 393 12.42 18.28 -7.51
N ILE A 394 11.18 17.75 -7.57
CA ILE A 394 10.14 18.01 -6.58
C ILE A 394 10.28 17.05 -5.39
N ARG A 395 10.61 15.79 -5.67
CA ARG A 395 10.77 14.73 -4.68
C ARG A 395 12.13 14.03 -4.86
N PRO A 396 13.20 14.54 -4.25
CA PRO A 396 14.56 13.99 -4.44
C PRO A 396 14.71 12.50 -4.14
N TYR A 397 13.92 11.96 -3.22
CA TYR A 397 13.95 10.52 -2.89
C TYR A 397 13.52 9.61 -4.06
N PHE A 398 12.86 10.13 -5.10
CA PHE A 398 12.54 9.35 -6.31
C PHE A 398 13.79 8.79 -6.99
N ALA A 399 14.96 9.44 -6.84
CA ALA A 399 16.22 8.88 -7.32
C ALA A 399 16.50 7.50 -6.66
N GLY A 400 16.39 7.42 -5.34
CA GLY A 400 16.58 6.15 -4.63
C GLY A 400 15.49 5.11 -4.93
N MET A 401 14.24 5.54 -5.21
CA MET A 401 13.19 4.62 -5.68
C MET A 401 13.57 3.99 -7.02
N MET A 402 14.07 4.76 -7.99
CA MET A 402 14.49 4.22 -9.30
C MET A 402 15.63 3.21 -9.17
N GLU A 403 16.51 3.35 -8.18
CA GLU A 403 17.57 2.38 -7.89
C GLU A 403 17.04 1.14 -7.16
N SER A 404 16.06 1.30 -6.27
CA SER A 404 15.56 0.25 -5.39
C SER A 404 14.48 -0.63 -6.04
N LEU A 405 13.58 -0.06 -6.84
CA LEU A 405 12.47 -0.79 -7.46
C LEU A 405 12.91 -1.98 -8.33
N PRO A 406 13.97 -1.88 -9.17
CA PRO A 406 14.39 -3.02 -10.00
C PRO A 406 14.89 -4.23 -9.22
N VAL A 407 15.40 -4.02 -8.00
CA VAL A 407 15.91 -5.08 -7.11
C VAL A 407 14.93 -5.45 -6.00
N ALA A 408 13.77 -4.80 -5.97
CA ALA A 408 12.75 -5.08 -4.96
C ALA A 408 12.13 -6.46 -5.15
N MET A 409 11.97 -7.14 -4.02
CA MET A 409 11.41 -8.50 -4.00
C MET A 409 9.93 -8.49 -4.36
N ARG A 410 9.52 -9.49 -5.14
CA ARG A 410 8.11 -9.73 -5.43
C ARG A 410 7.37 -10.15 -4.17
N PHE A 411 6.13 -9.70 -4.07
CA PHE A 411 5.20 -10.21 -3.08
C PHE A 411 4.75 -11.64 -3.45
N LEU A 412 4.19 -12.36 -2.48
CA LEU A 412 3.70 -13.73 -2.71
C LEU A 412 2.36 -13.69 -3.50
N PRO A 413 2.30 -14.19 -4.74
CA PRO A 413 1.09 -14.16 -5.55
C PRO A 413 0.14 -15.33 -5.22
N ILE A 414 -0.08 -15.59 -3.94
CA ILE A 414 -0.92 -16.70 -3.46
C ILE A 414 -1.91 -16.24 -2.38
N PRO A 415 -3.09 -16.85 -2.30
CA PRO A 415 -4.11 -16.48 -1.32
C PRO A 415 -3.66 -16.52 0.14
N GLU A 416 -2.70 -17.39 0.46
CA GLU A 416 -2.16 -17.58 1.81
C GLU A 416 -1.17 -16.48 2.24
N SER A 417 -0.86 -15.55 1.37
CA SER A 417 0.18 -14.53 1.58
C SER A 417 0.05 -13.81 2.91
N ASN A 418 -1.10 -13.21 3.20
CA ASN A 418 -1.34 -12.52 4.46
C ASN A 418 -1.15 -13.42 5.67
N ALA A 419 -1.68 -14.65 5.61
CA ALA A 419 -1.56 -15.60 6.71
C ALA A 419 -0.10 -16.01 6.97
N LEU A 420 0.72 -16.08 5.92
CA LEU A 420 2.16 -16.34 6.06
C LEU A 420 2.88 -15.18 6.76
N TYR A 421 2.61 -13.93 6.36
CA TYR A 421 3.16 -12.75 7.04
C TYR A 421 2.72 -12.66 8.50
N GLU A 422 1.46 -12.97 8.82
CA GLU A 422 0.94 -13.02 10.18
C GLU A 422 1.64 -14.09 11.04
N ILE A 423 1.90 -15.28 10.50
CA ILE A 423 2.65 -16.34 11.18
C ILE A 423 4.05 -15.84 11.53
N VAL A 424 4.78 -15.33 10.54
CA VAL A 424 6.16 -14.86 10.74
C VAL A 424 6.18 -13.67 11.71
N GLY A 425 5.36 -12.67 11.50
CA GLY A 425 5.36 -11.47 12.33
C GLY A 425 4.90 -11.69 13.77
N THR A 426 4.06 -12.69 14.01
CA THR A 426 3.70 -13.10 15.38
C THR A 426 4.90 -13.68 16.12
N GLU A 427 5.65 -14.58 15.51
CA GLU A 427 6.84 -15.19 16.12
C GLU A 427 7.97 -14.16 16.28
N ILE A 428 8.19 -13.28 15.29
CA ILE A 428 9.18 -12.20 15.38
C ILE A 428 8.85 -11.25 16.54
N ALA A 429 7.60 -10.81 16.67
CA ALA A 429 7.19 -9.95 17.76
C ALA A 429 7.43 -10.62 19.13
N ALA A 430 7.17 -11.93 19.25
CA ALA A 430 7.43 -12.69 20.47
C ALA A 430 8.93 -12.79 20.80
N VAL A 431 9.80 -12.93 19.80
CA VAL A 431 11.26 -12.93 19.98
C VAL A 431 11.76 -11.57 20.46
N VAL A 432 11.33 -10.50 19.80
CA VAL A 432 11.80 -9.13 20.08
C VAL A 432 11.49 -8.69 21.51
N ILE A 433 10.37 -9.17 22.09
CA ILE A 433 10.01 -8.90 23.50
C ILE A 433 10.48 -9.99 24.47
N GLY A 434 11.27 -10.95 24.02
CA GLY A 434 11.87 -11.99 24.85
C GLY A 434 10.93 -13.12 25.29
N GLN A 435 9.75 -13.25 24.69
CA GLN A 435 8.77 -14.32 24.99
C GLN A 435 9.16 -15.67 24.36
N THR A 436 9.88 -15.65 23.24
CA THR A 436 10.31 -16.85 22.51
C THR A 436 11.79 -16.72 22.18
N GLN A 437 12.52 -17.83 22.23
CA GLN A 437 13.91 -17.87 21.81
C GLN A 437 14.00 -17.86 20.28
N PRO A 438 15.03 -17.20 19.66
CA PRO A 438 15.19 -17.08 18.22
C PRO A 438 15.07 -18.41 17.44
N ASP A 439 15.80 -19.43 17.84
CA ASP A 439 15.76 -20.76 17.20
C ASP A 439 14.40 -21.44 17.31
N GLN A 440 13.70 -21.23 18.42
CA GLN A 440 12.35 -21.79 18.58
C GLN A 440 11.35 -21.07 17.69
N ALA A 441 11.48 -19.75 17.52
CA ALA A 441 10.64 -18.97 16.63
C ALA A 441 10.79 -19.40 15.16
N LEU A 442 12.03 -19.63 14.68
CA LEU A 442 12.29 -20.15 13.32
C LEU A 442 11.60 -21.50 13.10
N LYS A 443 11.74 -22.44 14.05
CA LYS A 443 11.05 -23.74 14.01
C LYS A 443 9.53 -23.59 14.02
N ASN A 444 9.00 -22.68 14.82
CA ASN A 444 7.57 -22.41 14.88
C ASN A 444 7.06 -21.87 13.55
N MET A 445 7.75 -20.86 12.97
CA MET A 445 7.42 -20.27 11.67
C MET A 445 7.45 -21.33 10.58
N GLN A 446 8.52 -22.12 10.48
CA GLN A 446 8.65 -23.22 9.54
C GLN A 446 7.48 -24.21 9.64
N LYS A 447 7.17 -24.65 10.85
CA LYS A 447 6.09 -25.62 11.11
C LYS A 447 4.71 -25.06 10.76
N GLN A 448 4.42 -23.84 11.19
CA GLN A 448 3.10 -23.22 10.97
C GLN A 448 2.89 -22.91 9.50
N ALA A 449 3.89 -22.32 8.82
CA ALA A 449 3.84 -22.05 7.39
C ALA A 449 3.72 -23.35 6.57
N THR A 450 4.48 -24.41 6.90
CA THR A 450 4.35 -25.73 6.25
C THR A 450 2.93 -26.28 6.38
N ARG A 451 2.34 -26.19 7.58
CA ARG A 451 0.96 -26.63 7.80
C ARG A 451 -0.06 -25.85 6.96
N LEU A 452 0.14 -24.53 6.85
CA LEU A 452 -0.72 -23.66 6.03
C LEU A 452 -0.63 -24.06 4.56
N MET A 453 0.58 -24.19 4.03
CA MET A 453 0.84 -24.57 2.63
C MET A 453 0.32 -25.98 2.29
N THR A 454 0.46 -26.94 3.22
CA THR A 454 -0.12 -28.28 3.07
C THR A 454 -1.63 -28.22 2.99
N LYS A 455 -2.27 -27.43 3.87
CA LYS A 455 -3.73 -27.23 3.86
C LYS A 455 -4.21 -26.54 2.57
N GLY A 456 -3.42 -25.61 2.03
CA GLY A 456 -3.66 -24.95 0.75
C GLY A 456 -3.45 -25.86 -0.48
N GLY A 457 -2.92 -27.10 -0.29
CA GLY A 457 -2.74 -28.06 -1.36
C GLY A 457 -1.51 -27.84 -2.24
N TYR A 458 -0.57 -26.99 -1.83
CA TYR A 458 0.62 -26.66 -2.62
C TYR A 458 1.59 -27.81 -2.74
N TYR A 459 1.70 -28.66 -1.72
CA TYR A 459 2.46 -29.88 -1.76
C TYR A 459 1.84 -30.95 -0.85
N LYS A 460 2.11 -32.22 -1.18
CA LYS A 460 1.68 -33.36 -0.34
C LYS A 460 2.70 -33.50 0.79
N SER A 461 2.21 -33.63 2.00
CA SER A 461 3.01 -33.92 3.20
C SER A 461 3.68 -35.30 3.11
#